data_fb38afc49f5f5ee5fea5ce672e179eba
#
_entry.id   fb38afc49f5f5ee5fea5ce672e179eba
#
_cell.length_a   1.000
_cell.length_b   1.000
_cell.length_c   1.000
_cell.angle_alpha   90.00
_cell.angle_beta   90.00
_cell.angle_gamma   90.00
#
_symmetry.space_group_name_H-M   'P 1'
#
loop_
_entity.id
_entity.type
_entity.pdbx_description
1 polymer ?
#
loop_
_entity_poly.entity_id
_entity_poly.type
_entity_poly.pdbx_seq_one_letter_code
_entity_poly.pdbx_strand_id
1 'polypeptide(L)'
;MGLSGVLLGLKKHSGTLIFSKNYSGSSTDLKDWLPLDSLHANACRFLRDSVSPNLSIELERMDVRPDKGMVKFIFVEKYWALQLDGATGALLHIERRRSDFIENLHDGSLVDKLLGISGGWFKVFYSTTLGLALMLFTITGFWLWYGPKRMRNH
;
A
#
# COMPACT_ATOMS: atom_id res chain seq x y z
N MET A 1 2.11 -16.36 -2.07
CA MET A 1 1.38 -15.79 -3.23
C MET A 1 -0.13 -16.07 -3.18
N GLY A 2 -0.62 -17.31 -3.09
CA GLY A 2 -2.05 -17.59 -3.15
C GLY A 2 -2.89 -16.87 -2.07
N LEU A 3 -2.54 -17.03 -0.80
CA LEU A 3 -3.29 -16.44 0.32
C LEU A 3 -3.26 -14.91 0.31
N SER A 4 -2.10 -14.32 0.08
CA SER A 4 -1.94 -12.86 0.01
C SER A 4 -2.63 -12.26 -1.22
N GLY A 5 -2.68 -12.99 -2.35
CA GLY A 5 -3.44 -12.60 -3.54
C GLY A 5 -4.95 -12.59 -3.28
N VAL A 6 -5.47 -13.59 -2.58
CA VAL A 6 -6.89 -13.63 -2.16
C VAL A 6 -7.21 -12.46 -1.23
N LEU A 7 -6.35 -12.18 -0.24
CA LEU A 7 -6.52 -11.03 0.66
C LEU A 7 -6.53 -9.69 -0.10
N LEU A 8 -5.64 -9.53 -1.10
CA LEU A 8 -5.61 -8.33 -1.94
C LEU A 8 -6.83 -8.26 -2.87
N GLY A 9 -7.30 -9.38 -3.42
CA GLY A 9 -8.53 -9.44 -4.23
C GLY A 9 -9.78 -9.06 -3.43
N LEU A 10 -9.83 -9.48 -2.16
CA LEU A 10 -10.90 -9.12 -1.23
C LEU A 10 -10.74 -7.70 -0.65
N LYS A 11 -9.67 -6.99 -0.98
CA LYS A 11 -9.36 -5.64 -0.48
C LYS A 11 -10.56 -4.69 -0.62
N LYS A 12 -11.30 -4.73 -1.73
CA LYS A 12 -12.50 -3.91 -1.95
C LYS A 12 -13.71 -4.30 -1.08
N HIS A 13 -13.79 -5.54 -0.64
CA HIS A 13 -14.93 -6.08 0.11
C HIS A 13 -14.67 -6.24 1.61
N SER A 14 -13.40 -6.14 2.04
CA SER A 14 -13.00 -6.28 3.45
C SER A 14 -13.21 -5.01 4.30
N GLY A 15 -13.81 -3.96 3.73
CA GLY A 15 -14.16 -2.74 4.45
C GLY A 15 -12.98 -2.07 5.15
N THR A 16 -13.18 -1.63 6.39
CA THR A 16 -12.19 -0.87 7.20
C THR A 16 -11.02 -1.70 7.72
N LEU A 17 -11.04 -3.03 7.55
CA LEU A 17 -9.95 -3.90 8.05
C LEU A 17 -8.63 -3.72 7.28
N ILE A 18 -8.73 -3.43 5.97
CA ILE A 18 -7.57 -3.29 5.09
C ILE A 18 -7.49 -1.88 4.48
N PHE A 19 -8.63 -1.20 4.30
CA PHE A 19 -8.66 0.15 3.78
C PHE A 19 -8.55 1.20 4.87
N SER A 20 -7.68 2.17 4.62
CA SER A 20 -7.67 3.39 5.41
C SER A 20 -8.93 4.22 5.12
N LYS A 21 -9.63 4.59 6.18
CA LYS A 21 -10.77 5.50 6.10
C LYS A 21 -10.24 6.90 5.73
N ASN A 22 -10.80 7.49 4.69
CA ASN A 22 -10.50 8.87 4.34
C ASN A 22 -11.52 9.79 5.01
N TYR A 23 -11.04 10.79 5.69
CA TYR A 23 -11.83 11.85 6.31
C TYR A 23 -11.90 13.04 5.36
N SER A 24 -12.90 13.89 5.53
CA SER A 24 -13.04 15.11 4.74
C SER A 24 -12.54 16.29 5.55
N GLY A 25 -11.79 17.17 4.90
CA GLY A 25 -11.38 18.45 5.44
C GLY A 25 -12.48 19.51 5.32
N SER A 26 -12.13 20.74 5.70
CA SER A 26 -13.07 21.87 5.79
C SER A 26 -13.32 22.58 4.47
N SER A 27 -12.35 22.62 3.54
CA SER A 27 -12.50 23.26 2.23
C SER A 27 -11.93 22.38 1.12
N THR A 28 -12.68 22.29 0.00
CA THR A 28 -12.24 21.63 -1.24
C THR A 28 -11.58 22.61 -2.21
N ASP A 29 -11.64 23.92 -1.95
CA ASP A 29 -10.97 24.92 -2.79
C ASP A 29 -9.48 25.03 -2.38
N LEU A 30 -8.61 24.75 -3.35
CA LEU A 30 -7.15 24.80 -3.14
C LEU A 30 -6.62 26.21 -2.76
N LYS A 31 -7.40 27.27 -3.04
CA LYS A 31 -7.02 28.65 -2.67
C LYS A 31 -7.03 28.88 -1.17
N ASP A 32 -7.87 28.11 -0.46
CA ASP A 32 -8.00 28.22 0.99
C ASP A 32 -6.97 27.40 1.74
N TRP A 33 -6.16 26.61 1.01
CA TRP A 33 -5.27 25.66 1.62
C TRP A 33 -3.97 26.32 2.08
N LEU A 34 -3.43 25.78 3.17
CA LEU A 34 -2.09 26.12 3.62
C LEU A 34 -1.05 25.62 2.63
N PRO A 35 0.12 26.27 2.56
CA PRO A 35 1.26 25.76 1.80
C PRO A 35 1.63 24.33 2.21
N LEU A 36 2.00 23.48 1.25
CA LEU A 36 2.29 22.06 1.49
C LEU A 36 3.45 21.85 2.48
N ASP A 37 4.43 22.74 2.51
CA ASP A 37 5.53 22.73 3.47
C ASP A 37 5.04 22.94 4.90
N SER A 38 4.09 23.86 5.10
CA SER A 38 3.46 24.11 6.39
C SER A 38 2.64 22.91 6.86
N LEU A 39 1.87 22.28 5.94
CA LEU A 39 1.12 21.06 6.21
C LEU A 39 2.08 19.90 6.55
N HIS A 40 3.20 19.77 5.86
CA HIS A 40 4.22 18.78 6.16
C HIS A 40 4.85 18.99 7.55
N ALA A 41 5.20 20.24 7.89
CA ALA A 41 5.73 20.57 9.21
C ALA A 41 4.74 20.18 10.33
N ASN A 42 3.44 20.45 10.13
CA ASN A 42 2.38 20.04 11.04
C ASN A 42 2.29 18.50 11.14
N ALA A 43 2.36 17.78 10.01
CA ALA A 43 2.36 16.32 9.98
C ALA A 43 3.53 15.73 10.80
N CYS A 44 4.74 16.27 10.63
CA CYS A 44 5.92 15.85 11.39
C CYS A 44 5.76 16.09 12.89
N ARG A 45 5.19 17.24 13.27
CA ARG A 45 4.88 17.55 14.68
C ARG A 45 3.90 16.56 15.26
N PHE A 46 2.75 16.35 14.60
CA PHE A 46 1.74 15.40 15.07
C PHE A 46 2.26 13.96 15.14
N LEU A 47 3.12 13.55 14.22
CA LEU A 47 3.74 12.21 14.26
C LEU A 47 4.57 12.03 15.54
N ARG A 48 5.39 13.02 15.87
CA ARG A 48 6.25 12.99 17.07
C ARG A 48 5.45 13.05 18.36
N ASP A 49 4.43 13.91 18.41
CA ASP A 49 3.62 14.14 19.60
C ASP A 49 2.68 12.95 19.89
N SER A 50 2.09 12.35 18.84
CA SER A 50 1.03 11.35 19.02
C SER A 50 1.52 9.91 18.95
N VAL A 51 2.68 9.65 18.32
CA VAL A 51 3.18 8.28 18.11
C VAL A 51 4.47 8.04 18.86
N SER A 52 5.54 8.72 18.53
CA SER A 52 6.82 8.61 19.22
C SER A 52 7.78 9.73 18.78
N PRO A 53 8.49 10.36 19.73
CA PRO A 53 9.45 11.43 19.42
C PRO A 53 10.66 10.96 18.61
N ASN A 54 10.98 9.67 18.64
CA ASN A 54 12.16 9.07 17.99
C ASN A 54 11.88 8.53 16.58
N LEU A 55 10.66 8.70 16.06
CA LEU A 55 10.33 8.25 14.70
C LEU A 55 11.04 9.11 13.64
N SER A 56 11.49 8.44 12.58
CA SER A 56 11.95 9.12 11.37
C SER A 56 10.81 9.92 10.74
N ILE A 57 11.11 11.16 10.40
CA ILE A 57 10.20 12.05 9.66
C ILE A 57 10.38 11.94 8.15
N GLU A 58 11.14 10.93 7.70
CA GLU A 58 11.36 10.70 6.28
C GLU A 58 10.02 10.40 5.59
N LEU A 59 9.71 11.23 4.60
CA LEU A 59 8.47 11.16 3.86
C LEU A 59 8.62 10.21 2.68
N GLU A 60 7.72 9.23 2.57
CA GLU A 60 7.65 8.36 1.39
C GLU A 60 6.92 9.07 0.25
N ARG A 61 5.73 9.64 0.55
CA ARG A 61 4.91 10.36 -0.42
C ARG A 61 3.82 11.20 0.24
N MET A 62 3.26 12.13 -0.54
CA MET A 62 2.07 12.90 -0.20
C MET A 62 0.95 12.59 -1.19
N ASP A 63 -0.23 12.26 -0.67
CA ASP A 63 -1.44 12.08 -1.47
C ASP A 63 -2.35 13.29 -1.24
N VAL A 64 -2.41 14.19 -2.21
CA VAL A 64 -3.27 15.38 -2.18
C VAL A 64 -4.65 15.02 -2.71
N ARG A 65 -5.69 15.28 -1.93
CA ARG A 65 -7.07 14.95 -2.23
C ARG A 65 -7.96 16.20 -2.21
N PRO A 66 -8.00 16.98 -3.30
CA PRO A 66 -8.83 18.18 -3.36
C PRO A 66 -10.31 17.88 -3.24
N ASP A 67 -10.77 16.77 -3.81
CA ASP A 67 -12.14 16.27 -3.70
C ASP A 67 -12.65 16.09 -2.27
N LYS A 68 -11.71 15.91 -1.33
CA LYS A 68 -11.98 15.72 0.11
C LYS A 68 -11.44 16.81 1.00
N GLY A 69 -10.80 17.82 0.44
CA GLY A 69 -10.23 18.90 1.23
C GLY A 69 -9.07 18.49 2.14
N MET A 70 -8.34 17.42 1.81
CA MET A 70 -7.32 16.88 2.70
C MET A 70 -6.01 16.50 2.01
N VAL A 71 -4.94 16.45 2.79
CA VAL A 71 -3.63 15.90 2.39
C VAL A 71 -3.27 14.74 3.30
N LYS A 72 -2.79 13.65 2.71
CA LYS A 72 -2.30 12.48 3.43
C LYS A 72 -0.80 12.38 3.29
N PHE A 73 -0.09 12.41 4.42
CA PHE A 73 1.35 12.26 4.51
C PHE A 73 1.68 10.82 4.90
N ILE A 74 2.53 10.16 4.12
CA ILE A 74 2.93 8.77 4.34
C ILE A 74 4.41 8.74 4.63
N PHE A 75 4.77 8.21 5.80
CA PHE A 75 6.13 8.13 6.28
C PHE A 75 6.73 6.75 6.03
N VAL A 76 8.03 6.71 5.74
CA VAL A 76 8.76 5.46 5.44
C VAL A 76 8.75 4.52 6.63
N GLU A 77 8.96 5.06 7.83
CA GLU A 77 9.06 4.24 9.04
C GLU A 77 7.70 3.71 9.49
N LYS A 78 7.61 2.39 9.59
CA LYS A 78 6.44 1.64 10.11
C LYS A 78 5.11 1.93 9.38
N TYR A 79 5.16 2.51 8.17
CA TYR A 79 3.98 2.81 7.33
C TYR A 79 2.94 3.68 8.03
N TRP A 80 3.40 4.68 8.79
CA TRP A 80 2.51 5.66 9.38
C TRP A 80 1.95 6.61 8.31
N ALA A 81 0.66 6.87 8.38
CA ALA A 81 -0.01 7.84 7.52
C ALA A 81 -0.85 8.79 8.38
N LEU A 82 -0.66 10.08 8.12
CA LEU A 82 -1.39 11.16 8.76
C LEU A 82 -2.25 11.88 7.72
N GLN A 83 -3.52 12.07 8.06
CA GLN A 83 -4.45 12.84 7.24
C GLN A 83 -4.64 14.20 7.91
N LEU A 84 -4.34 15.28 7.16
CA LEU A 84 -4.51 16.65 7.61
C LEU A 84 -5.54 17.37 6.74
N ASP A 85 -6.27 18.26 7.37
CA ASP A 85 -7.14 19.22 6.67
C ASP A 85 -6.28 20.19 5.86
N GLY A 86 -6.56 20.33 4.57
CA GLY A 86 -5.81 21.20 3.67
C GLY A 86 -5.87 22.68 4.06
N ALA A 87 -7.01 23.15 4.53
CA ALA A 87 -7.23 24.57 4.86
C ALA A 87 -6.71 24.95 6.24
N THR A 88 -6.98 24.12 7.26
CA THR A 88 -6.64 24.44 8.65
C THR A 88 -5.34 23.82 9.12
N GLY A 89 -4.84 22.79 8.42
CA GLY A 89 -3.69 22.01 8.87
C GLY A 89 -3.97 21.15 10.10
N ALA A 90 -5.22 21.00 10.51
CA ALA A 90 -5.62 20.20 11.65
C ALA A 90 -5.46 18.70 11.34
N LEU A 91 -5.13 17.93 12.37
CA LEU A 91 -5.04 16.48 12.25
C LEU A 91 -6.42 15.86 12.17
N LEU A 92 -6.75 15.20 11.06
CA LEU A 92 -8.00 14.49 10.85
C LEU A 92 -7.91 13.03 11.33
N HIS A 93 -6.79 12.37 11.04
CA HIS A 93 -6.62 10.96 11.38
C HIS A 93 -5.14 10.52 11.34
N ILE A 94 -4.82 9.59 12.24
CA ILE A 94 -3.53 8.88 12.22
C ILE A 94 -3.83 7.39 12.04
N GLU A 95 -3.13 6.74 11.13
CA GLU A 95 -3.28 5.31 10.90
C GLU A 95 -1.96 4.64 10.56
N ARG A 96 -1.89 3.35 10.83
CA ARG A 96 -0.82 2.49 10.35
C ARG A 96 -1.31 1.70 9.15
N ARG A 97 -0.68 1.89 7.98
CA ARG A 97 -1.11 1.25 6.73
C ARG A 97 -0.68 -0.23 6.67
N ARG A 98 -1.58 -1.09 7.11
CA ARG A 98 -1.38 -2.55 7.05
C ARG A 98 -1.44 -3.09 5.62
N SER A 99 -2.17 -2.42 4.73
CA SER A 99 -2.28 -2.79 3.32
C SER A 99 -0.92 -2.81 2.61
N ASP A 100 -0.08 -1.80 2.87
CA ASP A 100 1.22 -1.65 2.23
C ASP A 100 2.19 -2.76 2.69
N PHE A 101 2.07 -3.19 3.95
CA PHE A 101 2.82 -4.34 4.46
C PHE A 101 2.43 -5.64 3.72
N ILE A 102 1.12 -5.89 3.55
CA ILE A 102 0.61 -7.08 2.84
C ILE A 102 1.01 -7.04 1.36
N GLU A 103 0.95 -5.86 0.74
CA GLU A 103 1.36 -5.65 -0.65
C GLU A 103 2.87 -5.90 -0.83
N ASN A 104 3.71 -5.32 0.02
CA ASN A 104 5.16 -5.55 0.01
C ASN A 104 5.54 -7.01 0.31
N LEU A 105 4.75 -7.72 1.12
CA LEU A 105 4.91 -9.15 1.35
C LEU A 105 4.52 -9.96 0.11
N HIS A 106 3.45 -9.56 -0.58
CA HIS A 106 2.94 -10.26 -1.75
C HIS A 106 3.92 -10.19 -2.93
N ASP A 107 4.49 -9.04 -3.19
CA ASP A 107 5.35 -8.78 -4.35
C ASP A 107 6.86 -8.98 -4.07
N GLY A 108 7.22 -9.36 -2.84
CA GLY A 108 8.60 -9.59 -2.44
C GLY A 108 9.42 -8.33 -2.15
N SER A 109 8.82 -7.13 -2.22
CA SER A 109 9.50 -5.85 -1.93
C SER A 109 10.01 -5.75 -0.49
N LEU A 110 9.42 -6.52 0.44
CA LEU A 110 9.91 -6.63 1.82
C LEU A 110 11.35 -7.16 1.88
N VAL A 111 11.69 -8.12 1.02
CA VAL A 111 13.03 -8.70 0.98
C VAL A 111 14.04 -7.70 0.44
N ASP A 112 13.68 -6.94 -0.61
CA ASP A 112 14.51 -5.85 -1.14
C ASP A 112 14.81 -4.80 -0.05
N LYS A 113 13.79 -4.40 0.72
CA LYS A 113 13.95 -3.46 1.84
C LYS A 113 14.81 -4.00 2.98
N LEU A 114 14.67 -5.29 3.33
CA LEU A 114 15.46 -5.93 4.40
C LEU A 114 16.92 -6.13 4.02
N LEU A 115 17.18 -6.46 2.75
CA LEU A 115 18.53 -6.70 2.23
C LEU A 115 19.22 -5.41 1.73
N GLY A 116 18.51 -4.27 1.72
CA GLY A 116 19.04 -3.00 1.23
C GLY A 116 19.34 -3.02 -0.27
N ILE A 117 18.67 -3.88 -1.04
CA ILE A 117 18.87 -4.01 -2.49
C ILE A 117 18.14 -2.84 -3.16
N SER A 118 18.91 -1.91 -3.69
CA SER A 118 18.37 -0.81 -4.50
C SER A 118 17.98 -1.32 -5.89
N GLY A 119 16.77 -0.91 -6.38
CA GLY A 119 16.32 -1.26 -7.74
C GLY A 119 15.27 -2.37 -7.85
N GLY A 120 14.89 -3.03 -6.74
CA GLY A 120 13.80 -4.02 -6.75
C GLY A 120 14.11 -5.29 -7.55
N TRP A 121 15.37 -5.64 -7.72
CA TRP A 121 15.79 -6.80 -8.52
C TRP A 121 15.25 -8.13 -7.97
N PHE A 122 15.21 -8.28 -6.66
CA PHE A 122 14.64 -9.47 -6.02
C PHE A 122 13.14 -9.59 -6.31
N LYS A 123 12.41 -8.48 -6.23
CA LYS A 123 10.98 -8.41 -6.61
C LYS A 123 10.76 -8.88 -8.05
N VAL A 124 11.55 -8.39 -9.01
CA VAL A 124 11.44 -8.78 -10.42
C VAL A 124 11.73 -10.27 -10.59
N PHE A 125 12.84 -10.75 -10.05
CA PHE A 125 13.22 -12.17 -10.12
C PHE A 125 12.16 -13.08 -9.50
N TYR A 126 11.70 -12.75 -8.31
CA TYR A 126 10.68 -13.48 -7.57
C TYR A 126 9.34 -13.54 -8.33
N SER A 127 8.86 -12.40 -8.81
CA SER A 127 7.59 -12.32 -9.57
C SER A 127 7.68 -13.08 -10.88
N THR A 128 8.79 -12.98 -11.61
CA THR A 128 9.00 -13.68 -12.89
C THR A 128 9.05 -15.19 -12.69
N THR A 129 9.82 -15.67 -11.70
CA THR A 129 9.95 -17.10 -11.39
C THR A 129 8.60 -17.71 -11.01
N LEU A 130 7.85 -17.02 -10.16
CA LEU A 130 6.51 -17.50 -9.75
C LEU A 130 5.51 -17.45 -10.89
N GLY A 131 5.56 -16.43 -11.75
CA GLY A 131 4.72 -16.33 -12.93
C GLY A 131 4.97 -17.49 -13.90
N LEU A 132 6.24 -17.80 -14.17
CA LEU A 132 6.62 -18.95 -15.00
C LEU A 132 6.19 -20.29 -14.39
N ALA A 133 6.41 -20.47 -13.09
CA ALA A 133 5.96 -21.67 -12.38
C ALA A 133 4.44 -21.87 -12.47
N LEU A 134 3.66 -20.80 -12.27
CA LEU A 134 2.22 -20.84 -12.40
C LEU A 134 1.78 -21.21 -13.82
N MET A 135 2.44 -20.66 -14.84
CA MET A 135 2.19 -20.99 -16.25
C MET A 135 2.46 -22.46 -16.52
N LEU A 136 3.59 -23.00 -16.04
CA LEU A 136 3.92 -24.42 -16.18
C LEU A 136 2.89 -25.32 -15.48
N PHE A 137 2.47 -24.99 -14.27
CA PHE A 137 1.45 -25.75 -13.56
C PHE A 137 0.10 -25.70 -14.28
N THR A 138 -0.25 -24.59 -14.90
CA THR A 138 -1.49 -24.47 -15.67
C THR A 138 -1.45 -25.37 -16.91
N ILE A 139 -0.35 -25.36 -17.65
CA ILE A 139 -0.16 -26.19 -18.84
C ILE A 139 -0.17 -27.69 -18.45
N THR A 140 0.61 -28.09 -17.47
CA THR A 140 0.69 -29.48 -17.01
C THR A 140 -0.62 -29.96 -16.42
N GLY A 141 -1.33 -29.13 -15.64
CA GLY A 141 -2.64 -29.44 -15.12
C GLY A 141 -3.69 -29.64 -16.22
N PHE A 142 -3.67 -28.80 -17.26
CA PHE A 142 -4.53 -28.97 -18.42
C PHE A 142 -4.24 -30.29 -19.16
N TRP A 143 -2.97 -30.65 -19.37
CA TRP A 143 -2.57 -31.91 -19.99
C TRP A 143 -3.03 -33.13 -19.19
N LEU A 144 -2.87 -33.12 -17.89
CA LEU A 144 -3.29 -34.21 -16.99
C LEU A 144 -4.81 -34.37 -16.95
N TRP A 145 -5.55 -33.27 -17.10
CA TRP A 145 -7.00 -33.32 -17.16
C TRP A 145 -7.51 -33.78 -18.54
N TYR A 146 -6.90 -33.28 -19.62
CA TYR A 146 -7.34 -33.54 -21.00
C TYR A 146 -6.93 -34.93 -21.50
N GLY A 147 -5.74 -35.41 -21.16
CA GLY A 147 -5.18 -36.69 -21.59
C GLY A 147 -6.09 -37.90 -21.33
N PRO A 148 -6.50 -38.15 -20.07
CA PRO A 148 -7.40 -39.25 -19.73
C PRO A 148 -8.78 -39.15 -20.38
N LYS A 149 -9.27 -37.92 -20.57
CA LYS A 149 -10.59 -37.68 -21.21
C LYS A 149 -10.56 -38.09 -22.69
N ARG A 150 -9.46 -37.81 -23.38
CA ARG A 150 -9.29 -38.22 -24.79
C ARG A 150 -9.16 -39.74 -24.95
N MET A 151 -8.44 -40.42 -24.04
CA MET A 151 -8.26 -41.87 -24.08
C MET A 151 -9.56 -42.63 -23.77
N ARG A 152 -10.50 -42.05 -23.01
CA ARG A 152 -11.77 -42.69 -22.65
C ARG A 152 -12.84 -42.56 -23.73
N ASN A 153 -12.64 -41.73 -24.72
CA ASN A 153 -13.55 -41.50 -25.86
C ASN A 153 -13.12 -42.25 -27.14
N HIS A 154 -12.10 -43.09 -27.03
CA HIS A 154 -11.70 -44.12 -28.01
C HIS A 154 -11.87 -45.50 -27.42
#